data_143eab9f05e3486c7a702ca36d46caff
#
_entry.id   143eab9f05e3486c7a702ca36d46caff
#
_cell.length_a   1.000
_cell.length_b   1.000
_cell.length_c   1.000
_cell.angle_alpha   90.00
_cell.angle_beta   90.00
_cell.angle_gamma   90.00
#
_symmetry.space_group_name_H-M   'P 1'
#
loop_
_entity.id
_entity.type
_entity.pdbx_description
1 polymer ?
#
loop_
_entity_poly.entity_id
_entity_poly.type
_entity_poly.pdbx_seq_one_letter_code
_entity_poly.pdbx_strand_id
1 'polypeptide(L)'
;MHKGNHHNSLTNKAKTLFLFLPFAVSATQSQATLSDSTYVHQIEQVVVTGSNQATSRNLLPYTVSVVNARQLETTGKTQLLSALSGVVPSMFVSQRNILGFGVSNGGSGGIKIRGVGGSPTNGILMMVDGQPQFAGLFSHPIADYYTTEYVDHVEILRGPGSVLYGSNAMGGVINVISKNAQHDGIHTTLKSQYGSNNTWQTALSNMVRKGRFSSLVTMGYDRTDGIVEIFDFKQINLYAKIGYELSRYFRLSADYSLVNIKGNDPIYAQLRNASYIIHQNITRGETSLAFSNKYQNTDGALRFYYSYGNHYIDDPKHFHSLDDRFGIIAYQNVNVWQHATGTIGFDFNTYRGKIPMSGGSTSGAGTLEHKSITEYSPYLTLQQSLFNDILILNGGLRMANSDKFGTHWLPQVGFSFHPTEHWCLKASMAKGYRNPSFRELYLYPPHNPGLDPESIMNYEVTINHRFSRYLNTDITGYFAQGRNIIQTQNGKNNNTGSFRNKGLELSVTSQPIDKLWLRASYSYMHSSLKELTAAPKNQYLIGANWQPLPRFNIDVELKGVGGLYIANEVARQNYALLNLGFTYNVTSYIDLFAHLDNLTDADYMINNGYKMPGITCMGGFKLKL
;
A
#
# COMPACT_ATOMS: atom_id res chain seq x y z
N MET A 1 -2.00 -50.67 -50.44
CA MET A 1 -1.25 -49.63 -51.18
C MET A 1 -1.77 -48.26 -50.74
N HIS A 2 -1.09 -47.57 -49.99
CA HIS A 2 -0.55 -46.24 -49.97
C HIS A 2 -0.25 -45.79 -48.54
N LYS A 3 0.97 -45.37 -48.38
CA LYS A 3 1.65 -44.99 -47.15
C LYS A 3 1.20 -43.59 -46.69
N GLY A 4 0.92 -43.44 -45.43
CA GLY A 4 0.77 -42.15 -44.74
C GLY A 4 2.01 -41.77 -43.98
N ASN A 5 2.51 -40.58 -44.20
CA ASN A 5 3.71 -40.03 -43.56
C ASN A 5 3.34 -39.37 -42.20
N HIS A 6 4.02 -39.82 -41.16
CA HIS A 6 4.11 -39.09 -39.88
C HIS A 6 5.11 -37.93 -40.01
N HIS A 7 4.66 -36.71 -39.73
CA HIS A 7 5.55 -35.59 -39.48
C HIS A 7 5.67 -35.37 -37.96
N ASN A 8 6.83 -35.72 -37.45
CA ASN A 8 7.31 -35.31 -36.13
C ASN A 8 7.79 -33.85 -36.19
N SER A 9 7.15 -32.93 -35.48
CA SER A 9 7.70 -31.61 -35.20
C SER A 9 8.46 -31.63 -33.88
N LEU A 10 9.79 -31.61 -33.96
CA LEU A 10 10.70 -31.42 -32.85
C LEU A 10 10.66 -29.96 -32.42
N THR A 11 10.16 -29.71 -31.21
CA THR A 11 10.27 -28.41 -30.55
C THR A 11 11.71 -28.20 -30.05
N ASN A 12 12.42 -27.28 -30.68
CA ASN A 12 13.73 -26.80 -30.24
C ASN A 12 13.59 -25.99 -28.93
N LYS A 13 14.00 -26.59 -27.81
CA LYS A 13 14.29 -25.85 -26.59
C LYS A 13 15.70 -25.23 -26.74
N ALA A 14 15.77 -23.95 -27.01
CA ALA A 14 17.01 -23.19 -26.94
C ALA A 14 17.50 -23.10 -25.48
N LYS A 15 18.54 -23.85 -25.14
CA LYS A 15 19.29 -23.69 -23.90
C LYS A 15 20.25 -22.51 -24.07
N THR A 16 19.91 -21.36 -23.49
CA THR A 16 20.84 -20.23 -23.37
C THR A 16 21.78 -20.47 -22.20
N LEU A 17 23.01 -20.85 -22.53
CA LEU A 17 24.10 -21.05 -21.57
C LEU A 17 24.77 -19.70 -21.31
N PHE A 18 24.65 -19.15 -20.08
CA PHE A 18 25.41 -17.97 -19.67
C PHE A 18 26.82 -18.37 -19.29
N LEU A 19 27.80 -17.93 -20.08
CA LEU A 19 29.22 -18.02 -19.74
C LEU A 19 29.58 -16.94 -18.73
N PHE A 20 29.99 -17.32 -17.53
CA PHE A 20 30.66 -16.46 -16.58
C PHE A 20 32.14 -16.33 -16.92
N LEU A 21 32.60 -15.18 -17.34
CA LEU A 21 34.02 -14.81 -17.42
C LEU A 21 34.48 -14.24 -16.07
N PRO A 22 35.58 -14.72 -15.49
CA PRO A 22 36.13 -14.10 -14.29
C PRO A 22 37.01 -12.91 -14.68
N PHE A 23 36.58 -11.70 -14.33
CA PHE A 23 37.42 -10.50 -14.33
C PHE A 23 38.18 -10.41 -13.00
N ALA A 24 39.51 -10.61 -13.06
CA ALA A 24 40.41 -10.28 -11.97
C ALA A 24 40.63 -8.75 -11.94
N VAL A 25 40.15 -8.09 -10.91
CA VAL A 25 40.41 -6.66 -10.67
C VAL A 25 41.27 -6.52 -9.42
N SER A 26 42.44 -5.93 -9.60
CA SER A 26 43.40 -5.59 -8.54
C SER A 26 42.79 -4.56 -7.58
N ALA A 27 42.77 -4.88 -6.30
CA ALA A 27 42.20 -4.02 -5.27
C ALA A 27 43.18 -2.93 -4.82
N THR A 28 42.89 -1.68 -5.10
CA THR A 28 43.40 -0.56 -4.32
C THR A 28 42.38 -0.24 -3.22
N GLN A 29 42.80 -0.38 -1.97
CA GLN A 29 42.00 -0.08 -0.81
C GLN A 29 41.79 1.44 -0.70
N SER A 30 40.57 1.91 -0.94
CA SER A 30 40.05 3.14 -0.41
C SER A 30 38.97 2.78 0.60
N GLN A 31 39.25 2.97 1.88
CA GLN A 31 38.27 2.82 2.96
C GLN A 31 37.31 4.00 2.90
N ALA A 32 36.20 3.84 2.19
CA ALA A 32 35.01 4.66 2.44
C ALA A 32 34.20 3.94 3.51
N THR A 33 34.31 4.38 4.75
CA THR A 33 33.41 3.99 5.84
C THR A 33 32.01 4.54 5.53
N LEU A 34 31.20 3.74 4.83
CA LEU A 34 29.75 3.95 4.82
C LEU A 34 29.28 3.67 6.24
N SER A 35 28.85 4.72 6.92
CA SER A 35 28.34 4.62 8.29
C SER A 35 27.11 3.71 8.35
N ASP A 36 27.28 2.59 9.03
CA ASP A 36 26.32 1.49 9.24
C ASP A 36 25.20 1.86 10.22
N SER A 37 24.93 3.18 10.41
CA SER A 37 24.00 3.66 11.45
C SER A 37 22.50 3.49 11.11
N THR A 38 22.15 3.03 9.91
CA THR A 38 20.76 3.05 9.43
C THR A 38 19.85 1.98 10.05
N TYR A 39 20.39 0.91 10.63
CA TYR A 39 19.58 -0.17 11.21
C TYR A 39 19.32 -0.06 12.71
N VAL A 40 20.20 0.61 13.46
CA VAL A 40 20.02 0.81 14.90
C VAL A 40 18.81 1.70 15.22
N HIS A 41 18.36 2.53 14.26
CA HIS A 41 17.18 3.40 14.41
C HIS A 41 15.83 2.71 14.19
N GLN A 42 15.76 1.40 13.87
CA GLN A 42 14.46 0.72 13.71
C GLN A 42 13.65 0.56 15.01
N ILE A 43 14.25 0.77 16.17
CA ILE A 43 13.57 0.59 17.46
C ILE A 43 12.75 1.83 17.83
N GLU A 44 13.12 3.02 17.36
CA GLU A 44 12.41 4.29 17.60
C GLU A 44 11.97 4.96 16.29
N GLN A 45 11.14 4.27 15.53
CA GLN A 45 10.62 4.87 14.30
C GLN A 45 9.65 6.00 14.64
N VAL A 46 9.97 7.18 14.12
CA VAL A 46 9.07 8.34 14.13
C VAL A 46 8.08 8.16 13.00
N VAL A 47 6.80 8.31 13.29
CA VAL A 47 5.69 8.18 12.34
C VAL A 47 4.78 9.40 12.42
N VAL A 48 4.11 9.72 11.34
CA VAL A 48 3.14 10.82 11.27
C VAL A 48 1.70 10.34 11.14
N THR A 49 1.50 9.12 10.68
CA THR A 49 0.15 8.58 10.34
C THR A 49 -0.75 8.34 11.56
N GLY A 50 -0.23 8.34 12.77
CA GLY A 50 -1.05 8.13 13.96
C GLY A 50 -1.48 9.41 14.69
N SER A 51 -0.91 10.59 14.35
CA SER A 51 -1.11 11.81 15.12
C SER A 51 -1.05 13.12 14.32
N ASN A 52 -0.81 13.07 13.01
CA ASN A 52 -0.46 14.24 12.17
C ASN A 52 0.76 15.03 12.68
N GLN A 53 1.53 14.44 13.59
CA GLN A 53 2.76 14.97 14.15
C GLN A 53 3.84 13.89 14.11
N ALA A 54 5.08 14.26 13.84
CA ALA A 54 6.22 13.35 13.92
C ALA A 54 6.39 12.86 15.37
N THR A 55 5.91 11.65 15.64
CA THR A 55 5.83 11.06 16.99
C THR A 55 6.49 9.69 17.01
N SER A 56 7.20 9.35 18.07
CA SER A 56 7.70 7.99 18.23
C SER A 56 6.54 6.98 18.22
N ARG A 57 6.68 5.92 17.41
CA ARG A 57 5.68 4.83 17.30
C ARG A 57 5.26 4.28 18.65
N ASN A 58 6.16 4.28 19.63
CA ASN A 58 5.89 3.74 20.96
C ASN A 58 4.96 4.63 21.79
N LEU A 59 4.91 5.93 21.51
CA LEU A 59 4.03 6.87 22.22
C LEU A 59 2.59 6.84 21.70
N LEU A 60 2.35 6.24 20.52
CA LEU A 60 1.01 6.10 19.96
C LEU A 60 0.31 4.86 20.55
N PRO A 61 -0.97 4.96 20.92
CA PRO A 61 -1.74 3.82 21.46
C PRO A 61 -2.19 2.84 20.38
N TYR A 62 -1.93 3.15 19.10
CA TYR A 62 -2.34 2.37 17.93
C TYR A 62 -1.17 1.56 17.38
N THR A 63 -1.51 0.49 16.67
CA THR A 63 -0.50 -0.33 16.01
C THR A 63 -0.16 0.24 14.64
N VAL A 64 1.04 0.80 14.50
CA VAL A 64 1.59 1.28 13.23
C VAL A 64 2.77 0.40 12.81
N SER A 65 2.72 -0.13 11.60
CA SER A 65 3.85 -0.82 10.96
C SER A 65 4.57 0.17 10.03
N VAL A 66 5.88 0.09 9.97
CA VAL A 66 6.70 0.88 9.04
C VAL A 66 7.50 -0.06 8.17
N VAL A 67 7.44 0.14 6.85
CA VAL A 67 8.22 -0.60 5.86
C VAL A 67 9.11 0.41 5.16
N ASN A 68 10.42 0.32 5.35
CA ASN A 68 11.38 1.28 4.79
C ASN A 68 11.75 0.94 3.33
N ALA A 69 12.41 1.91 2.62
CA ALA A 69 12.81 1.75 1.24
C ALA A 69 13.66 0.50 1.00
N ARG A 70 14.59 0.17 1.91
CA ARG A 70 15.44 -1.03 1.79
C ARG A 70 14.61 -2.31 1.84
N GLN A 71 13.64 -2.41 2.75
CA GLN A 71 12.73 -3.56 2.81
C GLN A 71 11.86 -3.69 1.56
N LEU A 72 11.48 -2.57 0.92
CA LEU A 72 10.79 -2.60 -0.36
C LEU A 72 11.72 -3.04 -1.50
N GLU A 73 12.94 -2.54 -1.54
CA GLU A 73 13.95 -2.92 -2.54
C GLU A 73 14.29 -4.41 -2.52
N THR A 74 14.35 -5.04 -1.32
CA THR A 74 14.65 -6.48 -1.19
C THR A 74 13.58 -7.38 -1.79
N THR A 75 12.36 -6.87 -2.00
CA THR A 75 11.28 -7.64 -2.66
C THR A 75 11.46 -7.72 -4.18
N GLY A 76 12.31 -6.90 -4.79
CA GLY A 76 12.46 -6.79 -6.25
C GLY A 76 11.25 -6.23 -7.00
N LYS A 77 10.17 -5.87 -6.30
CA LYS A 77 8.91 -5.39 -6.91
C LYS A 77 8.94 -3.88 -7.11
N THR A 78 8.47 -3.41 -8.26
CA THR A 78 8.27 -1.97 -8.55
C THR A 78 6.89 -1.49 -8.13
N GLN A 79 5.87 -2.36 -8.20
CA GLN A 79 4.53 -2.03 -7.72
C GLN A 79 4.47 -2.13 -6.18
N LEU A 80 4.11 -1.02 -5.53
CA LEU A 80 4.16 -0.88 -4.08
C LEU A 80 3.28 -1.90 -3.34
N LEU A 81 2.05 -2.11 -3.80
CA LEU A 81 1.14 -3.03 -3.12
C LEU A 81 1.61 -4.49 -3.23
N SER A 82 2.25 -4.86 -4.35
CA SER A 82 2.90 -6.17 -4.50
C SER A 82 4.08 -6.32 -3.54
N ALA A 83 4.88 -5.25 -3.36
CA ALA A 83 6.00 -5.23 -2.41
C ALA A 83 5.53 -5.33 -0.94
N LEU A 84 4.39 -4.73 -0.59
CA LEU A 84 3.81 -4.76 0.76
C LEU A 84 3.10 -6.07 1.09
N SER A 85 2.70 -6.85 0.08
CA SER A 85 1.93 -8.08 0.28
C SER A 85 2.70 -9.12 1.09
N GLY A 86 2.13 -9.53 2.22
CA GLY A 86 2.73 -10.49 3.16
C GLY A 86 3.86 -9.94 4.03
N VAL A 87 4.26 -8.66 3.87
CA VAL A 87 5.29 -8.03 4.71
C VAL A 87 4.70 -7.51 6.03
N VAL A 88 3.47 -7.05 5.99
CA VAL A 88 2.75 -6.49 7.16
C VAL A 88 1.78 -7.54 7.71
N PRO A 89 1.84 -7.87 9.02
CA PRO A 89 0.91 -8.80 9.64
C PRO A 89 -0.55 -8.41 9.41
N SER A 90 -1.42 -9.39 9.15
CA SER A 90 -2.87 -9.21 8.90
C SER A 90 -3.23 -8.29 7.73
N MET A 91 -2.26 -7.90 6.89
CA MET A 91 -2.51 -7.20 5.64
C MET A 91 -2.42 -8.19 4.47
N PHE A 92 -3.40 -8.17 3.61
CA PHE A 92 -3.45 -9.01 2.42
C PHE A 92 -3.83 -8.19 1.20
N VAL A 93 -3.10 -8.38 0.10
CA VAL A 93 -3.36 -7.74 -1.19
C VAL A 93 -3.68 -8.82 -2.22
N SER A 94 -4.83 -8.72 -2.88
CA SER A 94 -5.19 -9.66 -3.92
C SER A 94 -4.45 -9.34 -5.22
N GLN A 95 -3.90 -10.37 -5.85
CA GLN A 95 -3.11 -10.30 -7.09
C GLN A 95 -3.57 -11.39 -8.06
N ARG A 96 -3.31 -11.24 -9.35
CA ARG A 96 -3.62 -12.25 -10.36
C ARG A 96 -2.67 -12.28 -11.56
N ASN A 97 -1.60 -11.47 -11.54
CA ASN A 97 -0.57 -11.43 -12.56
C ASN A 97 0.78 -11.03 -11.93
N ILE A 98 1.85 -11.06 -12.70
CA ILE A 98 3.20 -10.57 -12.33
C ILE A 98 3.17 -9.05 -12.14
N LEU A 99 2.61 -8.33 -13.12
CA LEU A 99 2.31 -6.90 -13.08
C LEU A 99 0.86 -6.70 -13.52
N GLY A 100 0.26 -5.61 -13.06
CA GLY A 100 -1.12 -5.28 -13.35
C GLY A 100 -2.11 -6.02 -12.45
N PHE A 101 -2.90 -5.24 -11.73
CA PHE A 101 -3.93 -5.78 -10.85
C PHE A 101 -5.24 -6.08 -11.58
N GLY A 102 -5.46 -5.49 -12.76
CA GLY A 102 -6.66 -5.65 -13.58
C GLY A 102 -7.92 -5.01 -12.96
N VAL A 103 -9.00 -5.04 -13.72
CA VAL A 103 -10.25 -4.33 -13.39
C VAL A 103 -11.49 -5.23 -13.39
N SER A 104 -11.43 -6.40 -14.04
CA SER A 104 -12.57 -7.30 -14.19
C SER A 104 -12.83 -8.17 -12.96
N ASN A 105 -14.04 -8.73 -12.86
CA ASN A 105 -14.45 -9.71 -11.84
C ASN A 105 -14.12 -9.34 -10.39
N GLY A 106 -14.43 -8.09 -10.00
CA GLY A 106 -14.15 -7.61 -8.66
C GLY A 106 -12.71 -7.14 -8.46
N GLY A 107 -11.92 -7.14 -9.51
CA GLY A 107 -10.57 -6.61 -9.55
C GLY A 107 -9.58 -7.35 -8.66
N SER A 108 -8.33 -7.18 -8.93
CA SER A 108 -7.28 -7.40 -7.96
C SER A 108 -6.82 -6.06 -7.39
N GLY A 109 -5.80 -6.06 -6.56
CA GLY A 109 -5.42 -4.86 -5.82
C GLY A 109 -6.39 -4.53 -4.67
N GLY A 110 -7.31 -5.45 -4.36
CA GLY A 110 -8.10 -5.37 -3.15
C GLY A 110 -7.21 -5.52 -1.92
N ILE A 111 -7.28 -4.54 -1.01
CA ILE A 111 -6.50 -4.53 0.23
C ILE A 111 -7.43 -4.87 1.38
N LYS A 112 -7.00 -5.79 2.23
CA LYS A 112 -7.64 -6.06 3.53
C LYS A 112 -6.62 -5.97 4.65
N ILE A 113 -7.01 -5.32 5.74
CA ILE A 113 -6.29 -5.28 6.99
C ILE A 113 -7.22 -5.84 8.07
N ARG A 114 -6.80 -6.91 8.78
CA ARG A 114 -7.62 -7.59 9.80
C ARG A 114 -9.00 -8.02 9.26
N GLY A 115 -9.06 -8.40 7.98
CA GLY A 115 -10.29 -8.79 7.29
C GLY A 115 -11.24 -7.65 6.94
N VAL A 116 -10.88 -6.39 7.22
CA VAL A 116 -11.62 -5.19 6.81
C VAL A 116 -11.03 -4.65 5.52
N GLY A 117 -11.87 -4.19 4.62
CA GLY A 117 -11.53 -3.78 3.27
C GLY A 117 -12.29 -4.61 2.24
N GLY A 118 -12.06 -4.37 0.98
CA GLY A 118 -12.83 -5.00 -0.09
C GLY A 118 -12.05 -5.28 -1.36
N SER A 119 -12.75 -5.79 -2.34
CA SER A 119 -12.34 -5.84 -3.74
C SER A 119 -13.53 -5.33 -4.58
N PRO A 120 -13.44 -4.10 -5.11
CA PRO A 120 -12.37 -3.12 -4.97
C PRO A 120 -12.15 -2.65 -3.53
N THR A 121 -10.99 -2.08 -3.25
CA THR A 121 -10.59 -1.66 -1.91
C THR A 121 -11.45 -0.53 -1.39
N ASN A 122 -12.41 -0.85 -0.54
CA ASN A 122 -13.19 0.13 0.21
C ASN A 122 -12.88 -0.01 1.70
N GLY A 123 -12.77 1.10 2.41
CA GLY A 123 -12.53 1.08 3.86
C GLY A 123 -11.06 0.96 4.28
N ILE A 124 -10.11 0.91 3.34
CA ILE A 124 -8.69 1.11 3.57
C ILE A 124 -8.26 2.35 2.79
N LEU A 125 -7.72 3.33 3.48
CA LEU A 125 -7.29 4.59 2.87
C LEU A 125 -5.83 4.51 2.46
N MET A 126 -5.56 4.76 1.17
CA MET A 126 -4.21 5.04 0.68
C MET A 126 -3.93 6.54 0.77
N MET A 127 -2.71 6.91 1.12
CA MET A 127 -2.23 8.29 1.13
C MET A 127 -0.81 8.37 0.55
N VAL A 128 -0.47 9.53 -0.01
CA VAL A 128 0.91 9.91 -0.35
C VAL A 128 1.20 11.23 0.36
N ASP A 129 2.24 11.24 1.21
CA ASP A 129 2.61 12.39 2.05
C ASP A 129 1.40 13.01 2.81
N GLY A 130 0.49 12.16 3.29
CA GLY A 130 -0.71 12.59 4.01
C GLY A 130 -1.87 13.07 3.12
N GLN A 131 -1.74 13.03 1.80
CA GLN A 131 -2.84 13.31 0.86
C GLN A 131 -3.63 12.03 0.58
N PRO A 132 -4.95 11.99 0.84
CA PRO A 132 -5.80 10.86 0.52
C PRO A 132 -5.80 10.53 -0.98
N GLN A 133 -5.85 9.25 -1.33
CA GLN A 133 -5.73 8.72 -2.69
C GLN A 133 -6.90 7.79 -2.99
N PHE A 134 -7.88 8.23 -3.77
CA PHE A 134 -8.96 7.36 -4.27
C PHE A 134 -9.64 7.92 -5.51
N ALA A 135 -10.17 7.06 -6.36
CA ALA A 135 -10.97 7.43 -7.50
C ALA A 135 -12.34 7.95 -7.05
N GLY A 136 -12.73 9.13 -7.52
CA GLY A 136 -13.97 9.79 -7.09
C GLY A 136 -15.23 8.95 -7.32
N LEU A 137 -15.29 8.25 -8.45
CA LEU A 137 -16.45 7.43 -8.81
C LEU A 137 -16.57 6.14 -7.98
N PHE A 138 -15.45 5.47 -7.70
CA PHE A 138 -15.44 4.16 -7.07
C PHE A 138 -15.02 4.18 -5.60
N SER A 139 -14.52 5.31 -5.12
CA SER A 139 -14.03 5.51 -3.75
C SER A 139 -12.93 4.52 -3.32
N HIS A 140 -12.16 3.97 -4.28
CA HIS A 140 -11.05 3.07 -4.00
C HIS A 140 -9.75 3.56 -4.67
N PRO A 141 -8.57 3.24 -4.11
CA PRO A 141 -7.31 3.50 -4.75
C PRO A 141 -7.16 2.66 -6.02
N ILE A 142 -6.44 3.17 -7.00
CA ILE A 142 -6.02 2.39 -8.16
C ILE A 142 -4.70 1.71 -7.81
N ALA A 143 -4.71 0.39 -7.70
CA ALA A 143 -3.61 -0.38 -7.15
C ALA A 143 -2.28 -0.21 -7.90
N ASP A 144 -2.35 -0.09 -9.23
CA ASP A 144 -1.20 0.07 -10.12
C ASP A 144 -0.58 1.47 -10.07
N TYR A 145 -1.24 2.43 -9.41
CA TYR A 145 -0.78 3.82 -9.34
C TYR A 145 0.50 4.00 -8.51
N TYR A 146 0.72 3.14 -7.51
CA TYR A 146 1.79 3.30 -6.53
C TYR A 146 3.01 2.49 -6.90
N THR A 147 4.17 3.17 -7.01
CA THR A 147 5.48 2.54 -7.30
C THR A 147 6.46 2.74 -6.15
N THR A 148 7.47 1.87 -6.06
CA THR A 148 8.44 1.88 -4.96
C THR A 148 9.55 2.93 -5.12
N GLU A 149 9.75 3.48 -6.30
CA GLU A 149 10.92 4.27 -6.66
C GLU A 149 11.00 5.62 -5.93
N TYR A 150 9.85 6.27 -5.69
CA TYR A 150 9.80 7.55 -4.97
C TYR A 150 9.62 7.39 -3.46
N VAL A 151 9.49 6.17 -2.97
CA VAL A 151 9.14 5.89 -1.57
C VAL A 151 10.38 5.91 -0.67
N ASP A 152 10.32 6.66 0.42
CA ASP A 152 11.26 6.61 1.55
C ASP A 152 10.85 5.49 2.52
N HIS A 153 9.60 5.52 2.96
CA HIS A 153 9.00 4.46 3.78
C HIS A 153 7.48 4.50 3.64
N VAL A 154 6.84 3.44 4.12
CA VAL A 154 5.39 3.32 4.19
C VAL A 154 4.97 3.11 5.63
N GLU A 155 4.04 3.93 6.11
CA GLU A 155 3.43 3.80 7.41
C GLU A 155 2.04 3.16 7.27
N ILE A 156 1.80 2.08 8.00
CA ILE A 156 0.53 1.33 7.92
C ILE A 156 -0.12 1.31 9.30
N LEU A 157 -1.17 2.11 9.47
CA LEU A 157 -2.04 2.07 10.64
C LEU A 157 -2.99 0.88 10.51
N ARG A 158 -2.89 -0.09 11.42
CA ARG A 158 -3.74 -1.29 11.43
C ARG A 158 -4.91 -1.07 12.38
N GLY A 159 -6.09 -0.79 11.80
CA GLY A 159 -7.29 -0.40 12.50
C GLY A 159 -7.78 0.99 12.10
N PRO A 160 -8.92 1.48 12.64
CA PRO A 160 -9.53 2.70 12.18
C PRO A 160 -8.65 3.94 12.38
N GLY A 161 -8.48 4.72 11.30
CA GLY A 161 -7.85 6.04 11.29
C GLY A 161 -8.86 7.18 11.02
N SER A 162 -10.15 6.90 11.12
CA SER A 162 -11.19 7.82 10.66
C SER A 162 -11.28 9.12 11.45
N VAL A 163 -10.77 9.20 12.68
CA VAL A 163 -10.70 10.46 13.44
C VAL A 163 -9.78 11.46 12.75
N LEU A 164 -8.61 11.02 12.26
CA LEU A 164 -7.67 11.90 11.56
C LEU A 164 -8.01 12.06 10.08
N TYR A 165 -8.49 11.01 9.41
CA TYR A 165 -8.52 10.92 7.95
C TYR A 165 -9.92 10.72 7.35
N GLY A 166 -10.97 10.66 8.17
CA GLY A 166 -12.37 10.60 7.73
C GLY A 166 -12.76 9.28 7.07
N SER A 167 -13.58 9.39 6.02
CA SER A 167 -14.09 8.26 5.25
C SER A 167 -12.97 7.43 4.60
N ASN A 168 -13.24 6.14 4.37
CA ASN A 168 -12.32 5.14 3.82
C ASN A 168 -11.16 4.71 4.75
N ALA A 169 -10.90 5.40 5.86
CA ALA A 169 -9.95 4.96 6.88
C ALA A 169 -10.61 4.03 7.92
N MET A 170 -11.61 3.24 7.52
CA MET A 170 -12.43 2.40 8.40
C MET A 170 -11.63 1.22 8.97
N GLY A 171 -10.85 0.54 8.15
CA GLY A 171 -10.08 -0.65 8.54
C GLY A 171 -8.59 -0.41 8.64
N GLY A 172 -8.10 0.72 8.12
CA GLY A 172 -6.68 1.07 8.17
C GLY A 172 -6.32 2.23 7.25
N VAL A 173 -5.06 2.65 7.38
CA VAL A 173 -4.46 3.69 6.55
C VAL A 173 -3.09 3.21 6.10
N ILE A 174 -2.78 3.37 4.82
CA ILE A 174 -1.47 3.13 4.24
C ILE A 174 -0.95 4.47 3.71
N ASN A 175 0.02 5.06 4.39
CA ASN A 175 0.60 6.35 4.03
C ASN A 175 1.99 6.16 3.45
N VAL A 176 2.14 6.50 2.19
CA VAL A 176 3.41 6.45 1.47
C VAL A 176 4.14 7.76 1.72
N ILE A 177 5.30 7.71 2.34
CA ILE A 177 6.15 8.88 2.55
C ILE A 177 7.18 8.93 1.43
N SER A 178 7.21 10.03 0.69
CA SER A 178 8.12 10.20 -0.44
C SER A 178 9.52 10.60 0.03
N LYS A 179 10.54 10.21 -0.75
CA LYS A 179 11.93 10.58 -0.54
C LYS A 179 12.09 12.11 -0.50
N ASN A 180 13.03 12.56 0.30
CA ASN A 180 13.43 13.97 0.38
C ASN A 180 14.94 14.07 0.57
N ALA A 181 15.61 14.90 -0.22
CA ALA A 181 17.04 15.12 -0.08
C ALA A 181 17.35 15.80 1.25
N GLN A 182 18.20 15.17 2.08
CA GLN A 182 18.57 15.66 3.41
C GLN A 182 19.74 16.65 3.35
N HIS A 183 20.68 16.43 2.42
CA HIS A 183 21.91 17.22 2.24
C HIS A 183 21.97 17.82 0.87
N ASP A 184 22.68 18.96 0.75
CA ASP A 184 22.91 19.62 -0.53
C ASP A 184 23.65 18.67 -1.49
N GLY A 185 23.19 18.61 -2.72
CA GLY A 185 23.71 17.74 -3.77
C GLY A 185 22.68 17.35 -4.80
N ILE A 186 23.14 16.61 -5.78
CA ILE A 186 22.33 15.99 -6.84
C ILE A 186 22.57 14.50 -6.74
N HIS A 187 21.48 13.74 -6.64
CA HIS A 187 21.52 12.28 -6.60
C HIS A 187 20.60 11.73 -7.69
N THR A 188 21.20 11.12 -8.69
CA THR A 188 20.46 10.49 -9.77
C THR A 188 20.62 8.98 -9.68
N THR A 189 19.51 8.27 -9.79
CA THR A 189 19.49 6.80 -9.77
C THR A 189 18.76 6.30 -10.99
N LEU A 190 19.38 5.41 -11.77
CA LEU A 190 18.75 4.64 -12.83
C LEU A 190 18.74 3.17 -12.40
N LYS A 191 17.56 2.59 -12.29
CA LYS A 191 17.36 1.16 -12.04
C LYS A 191 16.70 0.54 -13.27
N SER A 192 17.23 -0.60 -13.73
CA SER A 192 16.60 -1.38 -14.80
C SER A 192 16.72 -2.85 -14.50
N GLN A 193 15.65 -3.62 -14.75
CA GLN A 193 15.59 -5.06 -14.55
C GLN A 193 14.76 -5.73 -15.63
N TYR A 194 15.13 -6.98 -15.91
CA TYR A 194 14.47 -7.82 -16.90
C TYR A 194 14.38 -9.25 -16.38
N GLY A 195 13.35 -10.00 -16.76
CA GLY A 195 13.20 -11.38 -16.32
C GLY A 195 12.01 -12.13 -16.90
N SER A 196 11.47 -13.03 -16.10
CA SER A 196 10.41 -13.96 -16.49
C SER A 196 9.23 -13.26 -17.16
N ASN A 197 8.57 -13.94 -18.10
CA ASN A 197 7.43 -13.45 -18.86
C ASN A 197 7.69 -12.14 -19.60
N ASN A 198 8.93 -11.99 -20.12
CA ASN A 198 9.38 -10.78 -20.82
C ASN A 198 9.08 -9.49 -20.00
N THR A 199 9.21 -9.60 -18.69
CA THR A 199 8.97 -8.48 -17.77
C THR A 199 10.16 -7.55 -17.80
N TRP A 200 9.91 -6.28 -18.13
CA TRP A 200 10.92 -5.23 -18.12
C TRP A 200 10.43 -4.05 -17.29
N GLN A 201 11.27 -3.59 -16.39
CA GLN A 201 10.99 -2.49 -15.48
C GLN A 201 12.19 -1.55 -15.43
N THR A 202 11.95 -0.26 -15.63
CA THR A 202 12.99 0.77 -15.60
C THR A 202 12.47 2.01 -14.90
N ALA A 203 13.30 2.58 -14.02
CA ALA A 203 12.98 3.81 -13.32
C ALA A 203 14.21 4.73 -13.22
N LEU A 204 13.98 6.01 -13.48
CA LEU A 204 14.91 7.09 -13.28
C LEU A 204 14.41 7.97 -12.13
N SER A 205 15.26 8.19 -11.12
CA SER A 205 14.95 9.08 -10.00
C SER A 205 16.06 10.11 -9.86
N ASN A 206 15.68 11.37 -9.76
CA ASN A 206 16.61 12.48 -9.52
C ASN A 206 16.16 13.27 -8.29
N MET A 207 17.05 13.41 -7.32
CA MET A 207 16.87 14.25 -6.14
C MET A 207 17.88 15.37 -6.14
N VAL A 208 17.42 16.58 -5.88
CA VAL A 208 18.28 17.76 -5.76
C VAL A 208 17.95 18.48 -4.46
N ARG A 209 18.99 18.90 -3.75
CA ARG A 209 18.89 19.93 -2.71
C ARG A 209 19.96 20.97 -2.95
N LYS A 210 19.57 22.23 -2.88
CA LYS A 210 20.48 23.38 -2.94
C LYS A 210 19.96 24.47 -2.00
N GLY A 211 20.60 24.57 -0.83
CA GLY A 211 20.17 25.47 0.22
C GLY A 211 18.70 25.28 0.60
N ARG A 212 17.86 26.27 0.29
CA ARG A 212 16.42 26.27 0.60
C ARG A 212 15.55 25.49 -0.39
N PHE A 213 16.09 25.12 -1.54
CA PHE A 213 15.36 24.40 -2.59
C PHE A 213 15.59 22.90 -2.49
N SER A 214 14.54 22.13 -2.69
CA SER A 214 14.61 20.67 -2.83
C SER A 214 13.68 20.19 -3.94
N SER A 215 14.07 19.15 -4.66
CA SER A 215 13.21 18.49 -5.64
C SER A 215 13.44 16.98 -5.66
N LEU A 216 12.41 16.25 -6.05
CA LEU A 216 12.42 14.82 -6.39
C LEU A 216 11.64 14.66 -7.68
N VAL A 217 12.22 14.03 -8.68
CA VAL A 217 11.53 13.64 -9.92
C VAL A 217 11.81 12.15 -10.15
N THR A 218 10.78 11.36 -10.32
CA THR A 218 10.88 9.93 -10.63
C THR A 218 10.02 9.61 -11.82
N MET A 219 10.58 8.91 -12.80
CA MET A 219 9.88 8.41 -13.98
C MET A 219 10.09 6.90 -14.07
N GLY A 220 9.03 6.15 -14.38
CA GLY A 220 9.10 4.71 -14.50
C GLY A 220 8.37 4.19 -15.74
N TYR A 221 8.84 3.06 -16.24
CA TYR A 221 8.20 2.25 -17.26
C TYR A 221 8.25 0.79 -16.86
N ASP A 222 7.10 0.16 -16.82
CA ASP A 222 6.95 -1.26 -16.51
C ASP A 222 6.16 -1.94 -17.63
N ARG A 223 6.57 -3.15 -18.02
CA ARG A 223 5.80 -4.02 -18.94
C ARG A 223 6.00 -5.47 -18.58
N THR A 224 5.02 -6.29 -18.94
CA THR A 224 5.10 -7.75 -18.95
C THR A 224 4.19 -8.32 -20.02
N ASP A 225 4.53 -9.49 -20.56
CA ASP A 225 3.61 -10.24 -21.44
C ASP A 225 2.59 -11.06 -20.62
N GLY A 226 2.72 -11.03 -19.25
CA GLY A 226 1.82 -11.71 -18.33
C GLY A 226 2.10 -13.21 -18.19
N ILE A 227 1.39 -13.85 -17.25
CA ILE A 227 1.51 -15.30 -17.01
C ILE A 227 0.81 -16.14 -18.09
N VAL A 228 -0.07 -15.53 -18.86
CA VAL A 228 -0.68 -16.06 -20.07
C VAL A 228 -0.66 -14.97 -21.14
N GLU A 229 -0.56 -15.37 -22.41
CA GLU A 229 -0.32 -14.50 -23.56
C GLU A 229 -1.31 -13.32 -23.70
N ILE A 230 -2.53 -13.50 -23.22
CA ILE A 230 -3.61 -12.50 -23.26
C ILE A 230 -3.69 -11.60 -22.03
N PHE A 231 -2.67 -11.59 -21.18
CA PHE A 231 -2.66 -10.85 -19.91
C PHE A 231 -1.47 -9.87 -19.84
N ASP A 232 -1.17 -9.24 -20.96
CA ASP A 232 -0.12 -8.24 -21.06
C ASP A 232 -0.48 -6.98 -20.26
N PHE A 233 0.56 -6.29 -19.80
CA PHE A 233 0.45 -5.07 -19.03
C PHE A 233 1.60 -4.12 -19.36
N LYS A 234 1.31 -2.83 -19.41
CA LYS A 234 2.33 -1.77 -19.46
C LYS A 234 1.85 -0.51 -18.76
N GLN A 235 2.78 0.17 -18.11
CA GLN A 235 2.49 1.46 -17.51
C GLN A 235 3.67 2.43 -17.65
N ILE A 236 3.33 3.70 -17.67
CA ILE A 236 4.26 4.82 -17.51
C ILE A 236 3.81 5.58 -16.27
N ASN A 237 4.75 5.91 -15.39
CA ASN A 237 4.49 6.69 -14.20
C ASN A 237 5.46 7.85 -14.07
N LEU A 238 4.98 8.94 -13.47
CA LEU A 238 5.73 10.13 -13.12
C LEU A 238 5.35 10.54 -11.70
N TYR A 239 6.32 10.83 -10.87
CA TYR A 239 6.15 11.54 -9.61
C TYR A 239 7.15 12.70 -9.55
N ALA A 240 6.68 13.90 -9.28
CA ALA A 240 7.51 15.08 -9.11
C ALA A 240 7.10 15.83 -7.85
N LYS A 241 8.06 16.24 -7.05
CA LYS A 241 7.86 17.04 -5.84
C LYS A 241 8.92 18.13 -5.77
N ILE A 242 8.50 19.33 -5.45
CA ILE A 242 9.40 20.46 -5.19
C ILE A 242 9.10 21.02 -3.79
N GLY A 243 10.12 21.52 -3.14
CA GLY A 243 10.01 22.15 -1.84
C GLY A 243 10.91 23.38 -1.75
N TYR A 244 10.42 24.41 -1.10
CA TYR A 244 11.17 25.63 -0.85
C TYR A 244 10.98 26.12 0.59
N GLU A 245 12.06 26.30 1.32
CA GLU A 245 12.06 26.84 2.68
C GLU A 245 12.00 28.37 2.61
N LEU A 246 10.77 28.92 2.71
CA LEU A 246 10.54 30.38 2.69
C LEU A 246 11.28 31.07 3.82
N SER A 247 11.28 30.45 4.99
CA SER A 247 12.02 30.87 6.18
C SER A 247 12.37 29.65 7.05
N ARG A 248 13.03 29.86 8.20
CA ARG A 248 13.25 28.79 9.20
C ARG A 248 11.95 28.22 9.78
N TYR A 249 10.82 28.90 9.60
CA TYR A 249 9.53 28.51 10.14
C TYR A 249 8.54 28.00 9.09
N PHE A 250 8.71 28.40 7.82
CA PHE A 250 7.72 28.17 6.77
C PHE A 250 8.35 27.44 5.58
N ARG A 251 7.63 26.43 5.10
CA ARG A 251 7.98 25.68 3.90
C ARG A 251 6.78 25.64 2.95
N LEU A 252 7.04 25.87 1.68
CA LEU A 252 6.13 25.63 0.58
C LEU A 252 6.55 24.36 -0.14
N SER A 253 5.60 23.50 -0.48
CA SER A 253 5.85 22.31 -1.30
C SER A 253 4.71 22.10 -2.28
N ALA A 254 5.06 21.61 -3.47
CA ALA A 254 4.09 21.17 -4.45
C ALA A 254 4.50 19.80 -5.00
N ASP A 255 3.53 18.97 -5.30
CA ASP A 255 3.75 17.68 -5.94
C ASP A 255 2.78 17.46 -7.10
N TYR A 256 3.21 16.61 -8.04
CA TYR A 256 2.43 16.14 -9.16
C TYR A 256 2.76 14.69 -9.42
N SER A 257 1.76 13.89 -9.66
CA SER A 257 1.91 12.50 -10.08
C SER A 257 0.98 12.18 -11.25
N LEU A 258 1.44 11.32 -12.13
CA LEU A 258 0.70 10.87 -13.31
C LEU A 258 1.01 9.40 -13.56
N VAL A 259 -0.02 8.63 -13.86
CA VAL A 259 0.13 7.27 -14.37
C VAL A 259 -0.76 7.07 -15.59
N ASN A 260 -0.24 6.37 -16.60
CA ASN A 260 -1.04 5.78 -17.67
C ASN A 260 -0.81 4.28 -17.68
N ILE A 261 -1.89 3.53 -17.54
CA ILE A 261 -1.95 2.08 -17.44
C ILE A 261 -2.66 1.55 -18.66
N LYS A 262 -2.04 0.60 -19.36
CA LYS A 262 -2.64 -0.13 -20.49
C LYS A 262 -2.39 -1.61 -20.32
N GLY A 263 -3.36 -2.42 -20.69
CA GLY A 263 -3.19 -3.87 -20.66
C GLY A 263 -4.48 -4.60 -20.94
N ASN A 264 -4.37 -5.89 -20.98
CA ASN A 264 -5.48 -6.81 -21.17
C ASN A 264 -5.85 -7.44 -19.83
N ASP A 265 -7.12 -7.65 -19.61
CA ASP A 265 -7.65 -8.23 -18.39
C ASP A 265 -8.67 -9.33 -18.73
N PRO A 266 -8.20 -10.56 -19.01
CA PRO A 266 -9.06 -11.65 -19.39
C PRO A 266 -9.98 -12.04 -18.23
N ILE A 267 -11.27 -12.21 -18.53
CA ILE A 267 -12.23 -12.79 -17.59
C ILE A 267 -11.94 -14.29 -17.46
N TYR A 268 -12.08 -14.87 -16.26
CA TYR A 268 -11.80 -16.29 -16.02
C TYR A 268 -12.46 -17.26 -17.01
N ALA A 269 -13.72 -16.99 -17.39
CA ALA A 269 -14.43 -17.81 -18.38
C ALA A 269 -13.75 -17.77 -19.77
N GLN A 270 -12.96 -16.73 -20.05
CA GLN A 270 -12.28 -16.51 -21.33
C GLN A 270 -10.86 -17.08 -21.36
N LEU A 271 -10.25 -17.39 -20.23
CA LEU A 271 -9.00 -18.16 -20.19
C LEU A 271 -9.16 -19.55 -20.81
N ARG A 272 -10.40 -20.01 -20.97
CA ARG A 272 -10.75 -21.29 -21.62
C ARG A 272 -11.24 -21.13 -23.06
N ASN A 273 -11.84 -19.98 -23.43
CA ASN A 273 -12.37 -19.67 -24.75
C ASN A 273 -12.20 -18.19 -25.03
N ALA A 274 -11.11 -17.79 -25.63
CA ALA A 274 -10.64 -16.41 -25.84
C ALA A 274 -11.55 -15.56 -26.76
N SER A 275 -12.87 -15.62 -26.62
CA SER A 275 -13.81 -14.88 -27.49
C SER A 275 -13.93 -13.38 -27.16
N TYR A 276 -13.46 -12.95 -25.97
CA TYR A 276 -13.50 -11.55 -25.60
C TYR A 276 -12.42 -11.20 -24.56
N ILE A 277 -11.57 -10.24 -24.87
CA ILE A 277 -10.53 -9.72 -23.97
C ILE A 277 -10.92 -8.30 -23.57
N ILE A 278 -10.91 -8.00 -22.29
CA ILE A 278 -11.12 -6.64 -21.79
C ILE A 278 -9.82 -5.86 -21.94
N HIS A 279 -9.84 -4.81 -22.76
CA HIS A 279 -8.73 -3.87 -22.84
C HIS A 279 -8.96 -2.71 -21.88
N GLN A 280 -7.94 -2.37 -21.10
CA GLN A 280 -7.98 -1.23 -20.20
C GLN A 280 -6.99 -0.15 -20.62
N ASN A 281 -7.43 1.11 -20.52
CA ASN A 281 -6.59 2.29 -20.66
C ASN A 281 -7.00 3.29 -19.59
N ILE A 282 -6.20 3.38 -18.54
CA ILE A 282 -6.50 4.20 -17.37
C ILE A 282 -5.43 5.28 -17.25
N THR A 283 -5.86 6.53 -17.22
CA THR A 283 -4.99 7.67 -16.91
C THR A 283 -5.46 8.30 -15.62
N ARG A 284 -4.54 8.51 -14.69
CA ARG A 284 -4.81 9.17 -13.44
C ARG A 284 -3.71 10.14 -13.09
N GLY A 285 -4.10 11.33 -12.63
CA GLY A 285 -3.17 12.37 -12.20
C GLY A 285 -3.62 13.01 -10.89
N GLU A 286 -2.65 13.45 -10.11
CA GLU A 286 -2.87 14.15 -8.84
C GLU A 286 -1.86 15.26 -8.67
N THR A 287 -2.27 16.33 -8.00
CA THR A 287 -1.39 17.44 -7.63
C THR A 287 -1.75 17.98 -6.26
N SER A 288 -0.76 18.48 -5.54
CA SER A 288 -1.01 19.23 -4.32
C SER A 288 -0.09 20.44 -4.18
N LEU A 289 -0.57 21.38 -3.38
CA LEU A 289 0.20 22.53 -2.90
C LEU A 289 0.03 22.59 -1.39
N ALA A 290 1.14 22.50 -0.65
CA ALA A 290 1.14 22.52 0.80
C ALA A 290 2.01 23.66 1.34
N PHE A 291 1.44 24.37 2.30
CA PHE A 291 2.11 25.39 3.09
C PHE A 291 2.19 24.89 4.53
N SER A 292 3.39 24.62 5.02
CA SER A 292 3.62 24.11 6.36
C SER A 292 4.38 25.10 7.23
N ASN A 293 4.09 25.08 8.52
CA ASN A 293 4.78 25.86 9.52
C ASN A 293 5.37 24.96 10.60
N LYS A 294 6.47 25.42 11.23
CA LYS A 294 7.09 24.76 12.38
C LYS A 294 7.74 25.82 13.27
N TYR A 295 7.14 25.99 14.43
CA TYR A 295 7.66 26.80 15.53
C TYR A 295 8.09 25.93 16.71
N GLN A 296 8.55 26.54 17.79
CA GLN A 296 8.97 25.81 18.98
C GLN A 296 7.83 25.00 19.64
N ASN A 297 6.63 25.61 19.73
CA ASN A 297 5.49 25.05 20.45
C ASN A 297 4.31 24.67 19.55
N THR A 298 4.46 24.82 18.24
CA THR A 298 3.36 24.56 17.30
C THR A 298 3.89 24.26 15.92
N ASP A 299 3.28 23.30 15.24
CA ASP A 299 3.52 22.99 13.84
C ASP A 299 2.19 22.63 13.16
N GLY A 300 2.14 22.81 11.85
CA GLY A 300 0.93 22.51 11.11
C GLY A 300 1.08 22.65 9.62
N ALA A 301 -0.01 22.39 8.90
CA ALA A 301 -0.03 22.52 7.46
C ALA A 301 -1.41 22.90 6.94
N LEU A 302 -1.39 23.62 5.82
CA LEU A 302 -2.54 23.86 4.95
C LEU A 302 -2.18 23.29 3.58
N ARG A 303 -2.96 22.32 3.11
CA ARG A 303 -2.77 21.65 1.81
C ARG A 303 -4.02 21.76 0.96
N PHE A 304 -3.83 22.11 -0.29
CA PHE A 304 -4.82 22.02 -1.36
C PHE A 304 -4.42 20.88 -2.27
N TYR A 305 -5.38 20.08 -2.72
CA TYR A 305 -5.11 18.99 -3.65
C TYR A 305 -6.22 18.82 -4.67
N TYR A 306 -5.82 18.34 -5.83
CA TYR A 306 -6.72 17.99 -6.92
C TYR A 306 -6.28 16.68 -7.55
N SER A 307 -7.24 15.80 -7.84
CA SER A 307 -7.00 14.56 -8.58
C SER A 307 -8.02 14.38 -9.69
N TYR A 308 -7.62 13.72 -10.76
CA TYR A 308 -8.49 13.39 -11.87
C TYR A 308 -8.21 11.97 -12.38
N GLY A 309 -9.25 11.34 -12.93
CA GLY A 309 -9.17 10.03 -13.53
C GLY A 309 -9.96 9.94 -14.84
N ASN A 310 -9.38 9.24 -15.82
CA ASN A 310 -10.03 8.86 -17.06
C ASN A 310 -9.84 7.34 -17.21
N HIS A 311 -10.92 6.59 -17.06
CA HIS A 311 -10.92 5.14 -17.09
C HIS A 311 -11.71 4.64 -18.29
N TYR A 312 -11.01 4.17 -19.31
CA TYR A 312 -11.60 3.49 -20.44
C TYR A 312 -11.35 1.98 -20.32
N ILE A 313 -12.43 1.23 -20.27
CA ILE A 313 -12.43 -0.24 -20.14
C ILE A 313 -13.27 -0.76 -21.29
N ASP A 314 -12.58 -1.33 -22.30
CA ASP A 314 -13.26 -1.89 -23.47
C ASP A 314 -13.79 -3.28 -23.12
N ASP A 315 -14.84 -3.28 -22.31
CA ASP A 315 -15.69 -4.41 -22.00
C ASP A 315 -16.89 -4.43 -22.96
N PRO A 316 -17.77 -5.43 -22.95
CA PRO A 316 -18.96 -5.48 -23.80
C PRO A 316 -19.88 -4.26 -23.70
N LYS A 317 -19.66 -3.41 -22.70
CA LYS A 317 -20.42 -2.18 -22.46
C LYS A 317 -19.64 -0.92 -22.81
N HIS A 318 -18.37 -1.06 -23.24
CA HIS A 318 -17.46 0.05 -23.54
C HIS A 318 -17.44 1.08 -22.39
N PHE A 319 -17.16 0.57 -21.18
CA PHE A 319 -17.22 1.38 -19.97
C PHE A 319 -16.19 2.52 -20.01
N HIS A 320 -16.69 3.76 -19.91
CA HIS A 320 -15.87 4.95 -19.84
C HIS A 320 -16.32 5.82 -18.66
N SER A 321 -15.42 6.14 -17.76
CA SER A 321 -15.72 7.03 -16.64
C SER A 321 -14.68 8.12 -16.50
N LEU A 322 -15.16 9.27 -16.03
CA LEU A 322 -14.36 10.41 -15.65
C LEU A 322 -14.67 10.73 -14.20
N ASP A 323 -13.65 10.95 -13.41
CA ASP A 323 -13.77 11.38 -12.03
C ASP A 323 -12.77 12.46 -11.70
N ASP A 324 -13.13 13.31 -10.76
CA ASP A 324 -12.22 14.29 -10.19
C ASP A 324 -12.54 14.53 -8.71
N ARG A 325 -11.57 15.08 -8.01
CA ARG A 325 -11.66 15.38 -6.59
C ARG A 325 -10.82 16.63 -6.27
N PHE A 326 -11.38 17.51 -5.48
CA PHE A 326 -10.70 18.65 -4.87
C PHE A 326 -10.82 18.58 -3.37
N GLY A 327 -9.76 18.92 -2.64
CA GLY A 327 -9.85 18.99 -1.19
C GLY A 327 -8.87 19.94 -0.55
N ILE A 328 -9.14 20.22 0.72
CA ILE A 328 -8.34 21.05 1.62
C ILE A 328 -8.11 20.26 2.89
N ILE A 329 -6.87 20.19 3.33
CA ILE A 329 -6.48 19.64 4.63
C ILE A 329 -5.81 20.78 5.40
N ALA A 330 -6.31 21.10 6.56
CA ALA A 330 -5.73 22.09 7.45
C ALA A 330 -5.62 21.51 8.86
N TYR A 331 -4.47 21.60 9.47
CA TYR A 331 -4.28 21.23 10.87
C TYR A 331 -3.20 22.06 11.54
N GLN A 332 -3.33 22.22 12.85
CA GLN A 332 -2.35 22.85 13.70
C GLN A 332 -2.19 22.02 14.99
N ASN A 333 -0.96 21.56 15.22
CA ASN A 333 -0.54 20.95 16.47
C ASN A 333 -0.06 22.06 17.41
N VAL A 334 -0.44 22.01 18.66
CA VAL A 334 -0.12 23.02 19.67
C VAL A 334 0.24 22.33 20.98
N ASN A 335 1.34 22.73 21.60
CA ASN A 335 1.61 22.39 23.00
C ASN A 335 0.67 23.22 23.88
N VAL A 336 -0.42 22.60 24.35
CA VAL A 336 -1.53 23.30 25.03
C VAL A 336 -1.16 23.67 26.46
N TRP A 337 -0.52 22.73 27.16
CA TRP A 337 0.09 22.91 28.48
C TRP A 337 1.24 21.93 28.65
N GLN A 338 1.81 21.85 29.85
CA GLN A 338 2.97 21.00 30.10
C GLN A 338 2.67 19.52 29.78
N HIS A 339 3.50 18.93 28.90
CA HIS A 339 3.39 17.55 28.42
C HIS A 339 2.07 17.22 27.69
N ALA A 340 1.34 18.22 27.20
CA ALA A 340 0.13 18.02 26.42
C ALA A 340 0.23 18.63 25.04
N THR A 341 -0.06 17.83 24.02
CA THR A 341 -0.16 18.27 22.63
C THR A 341 -1.58 18.08 22.13
N GLY A 342 -2.18 19.14 21.63
CA GLY A 342 -3.49 19.13 20.97
C GLY A 342 -3.33 19.34 19.48
N THR A 343 -4.17 18.69 18.68
CA THR A 343 -4.31 18.96 17.24
C THR A 343 -5.73 19.45 16.96
N ILE A 344 -5.83 20.61 16.32
CA ILE A 344 -7.09 21.08 15.74
C ILE A 344 -6.95 20.93 14.24
N GLY A 345 -7.92 20.30 13.58
CA GLY A 345 -7.89 20.09 12.16
C GLY A 345 -9.24 20.26 11.50
N PHE A 346 -9.19 20.51 10.20
CA PHE A 346 -10.35 20.68 9.33
C PHE A 346 -10.05 20.11 7.96
N ASP A 347 -10.90 19.22 7.47
CA ASP A 347 -10.82 18.69 6.11
C ASP A 347 -12.09 19.10 5.33
N PHE A 348 -11.85 19.55 4.11
CA PHE A 348 -12.86 19.73 3.08
C PHE A 348 -12.54 18.81 1.92
N ASN A 349 -13.52 18.11 1.39
CA ASN A 349 -13.36 17.21 0.26
C ASN A 349 -14.63 17.22 -0.59
N THR A 350 -14.47 17.45 -1.89
CA THR A 350 -15.55 17.25 -2.86
C THR A 350 -15.05 16.33 -3.95
N TYR A 351 -15.81 15.29 -4.25
CA TYR A 351 -15.49 14.34 -5.29
C TYR A 351 -16.68 14.17 -6.23
N ARG A 352 -16.36 14.00 -7.50
CA ARG A 352 -17.32 13.98 -8.58
C ARG A 352 -17.03 12.80 -9.50
N GLY A 353 -18.09 12.30 -10.12
CA GLY A 353 -17.97 11.26 -11.12
C GLY A 353 -19.04 11.38 -12.19
N LYS A 354 -18.68 11.01 -13.41
CA LYS A 354 -19.62 10.88 -14.53
C LYS A 354 -19.28 9.68 -15.40
N ILE A 355 -20.30 9.12 -16.01
CA ILE A 355 -20.18 8.16 -17.10
C ILE A 355 -20.77 8.84 -18.34
N PRO A 356 -19.93 9.30 -19.29
CA PRO A 356 -20.41 9.88 -20.54
C PRO A 356 -21.29 8.88 -21.29
N MET A 357 -22.28 9.36 -22.04
CA MET A 357 -23.02 8.52 -22.98
C MET A 357 -22.04 8.00 -24.02
N SER A 358 -21.65 6.74 -23.92
CA SER A 358 -20.97 6.07 -25.04
C SER A 358 -22.02 5.63 -26.05
N GLY A 359 -21.83 6.01 -27.29
CA GLY A 359 -22.76 5.67 -28.36
C GLY A 359 -22.88 4.16 -28.51
N GLY A 360 -24.03 3.60 -28.20
CA GLY A 360 -24.44 2.33 -28.73
C GLY A 360 -24.86 1.20 -27.82
N SER A 361 -24.75 1.28 -26.50
CA SER A 361 -25.27 0.18 -25.66
C SER A 361 -26.07 0.67 -24.47
N THR A 362 -27.37 0.49 -24.56
CA THR A 362 -28.37 0.81 -23.52
C THR A 362 -28.56 -0.29 -22.47
N SER A 363 -27.72 -1.31 -22.44
CA SER A 363 -27.94 -2.42 -21.53
C SER A 363 -27.05 -2.36 -20.29
N GLY A 364 -27.54 -1.71 -19.24
CA GLY A 364 -27.18 -2.00 -17.86
C GLY A 364 -26.15 -1.09 -17.14
N ALA A 365 -25.35 -0.28 -17.83
CA ALA A 365 -24.66 0.84 -17.21
C ALA A 365 -25.47 2.11 -17.50
N GLY A 366 -26.26 2.58 -16.56
CA GLY A 366 -26.97 3.85 -16.74
C GLY A 366 -25.96 4.96 -16.99
N THR A 367 -26.31 5.94 -17.84
CA THR A 367 -25.58 7.20 -17.90
C THR A 367 -25.60 7.80 -16.51
N LEU A 368 -24.44 8.05 -15.92
CA LEU A 368 -24.34 8.83 -14.71
C LEU A 368 -24.04 10.26 -15.12
N GLU A 369 -25.04 11.12 -15.08
CA GLU A 369 -24.81 12.54 -15.10
C GLU A 369 -23.94 12.92 -13.92
N HIS A 370 -23.31 14.08 -13.95
CA HIS A 370 -22.46 14.57 -12.88
C HIS A 370 -23.10 14.36 -11.49
N LYS A 371 -22.52 13.48 -10.69
CA LYS A 371 -22.84 13.35 -9.26
C LYS A 371 -21.65 13.87 -8.46
N SER A 372 -21.95 14.58 -7.40
CA SER A 372 -20.97 15.08 -6.45
C SER A 372 -21.38 14.74 -5.02
N ILE A 373 -20.39 14.54 -4.17
CA ILE A 373 -20.54 14.48 -2.72
C ILE A 373 -19.52 15.44 -2.13
N THR A 374 -19.97 16.27 -1.19
CA THR A 374 -19.13 17.23 -0.48
C THR A 374 -19.11 16.88 1.00
N GLU A 375 -17.91 16.85 1.56
CA GLU A 375 -17.65 16.54 2.96
C GLU A 375 -16.88 17.69 3.60
N TYR A 376 -17.21 17.99 4.86
CA TYR A 376 -16.44 18.89 5.71
C TYR A 376 -16.37 18.33 7.12
N SER A 377 -15.18 18.35 7.69
CA SER A 377 -14.93 17.56 8.88
C SER A 377 -13.93 18.24 9.81
N PRO A 378 -14.39 19.04 10.78
CA PRO A 378 -13.53 19.47 11.88
C PRO A 378 -13.22 18.30 12.82
N TYR A 379 -12.01 18.31 13.37
CA TYR A 379 -11.58 17.33 14.37
C TYR A 379 -10.65 17.95 15.40
N LEU A 380 -10.61 17.29 16.56
CA LEU A 380 -9.73 17.61 17.67
C LEU A 380 -9.10 16.31 18.18
N THR A 381 -7.80 16.35 18.46
CA THR A 381 -7.13 15.30 19.22
C THR A 381 -6.32 15.91 20.35
N LEU A 382 -6.16 15.15 21.44
CA LEU A 382 -5.35 15.52 22.58
C LEU A 382 -4.50 14.32 23.00
N GLN A 383 -3.21 14.58 23.20
CA GLN A 383 -2.27 13.66 23.82
C GLN A 383 -1.74 14.28 25.08
N GLN A 384 -1.84 13.58 26.20
CA GLN A 384 -1.28 13.96 27.49
C GLN A 384 -0.27 12.93 27.95
N SER A 385 0.96 13.36 28.16
CA SER A 385 1.97 12.56 28.85
C SER A 385 1.94 12.85 30.34
N LEU A 386 2.04 11.79 31.14
CA LEU A 386 2.03 11.79 32.59
C LEU A 386 3.23 11.00 33.12
N PHE A 387 3.73 11.41 34.30
CA PHE A 387 4.81 10.72 35.01
C PHE A 387 6.09 10.55 34.17
N ASN A 388 6.51 11.61 33.45
CA ASN A 388 7.68 11.59 32.57
C ASN A 388 7.58 10.51 31.48
N ASP A 389 6.50 10.51 30.72
CA ASP A 389 6.19 9.60 29.60
C ASP A 389 5.93 8.13 30.02
N ILE A 390 5.79 7.83 31.32
CA ILE A 390 5.40 6.50 31.77
C ILE A 390 3.97 6.16 31.32
N LEU A 391 3.06 7.13 31.36
CA LEU A 391 1.68 6.96 30.91
C LEU A 391 1.32 8.07 29.93
N ILE A 392 0.90 7.70 28.72
CA ILE A 392 0.46 8.61 27.68
C ILE A 392 -1.00 8.31 27.37
N LEU A 393 -1.85 9.30 27.53
CA LEU A 393 -3.28 9.25 27.22
C LEU A 393 -3.53 9.94 25.89
N ASN A 394 -4.35 9.35 25.04
CA ASN A 394 -4.75 9.90 23.76
C ASN A 394 -6.27 9.88 23.63
N GLY A 395 -6.83 10.99 23.14
CA GLY A 395 -8.25 11.11 22.84
C GLY A 395 -8.46 11.90 21.56
N GLY A 396 -9.52 11.60 20.83
CA GLY A 396 -9.85 12.32 19.60
C GLY A 396 -11.33 12.22 19.26
N LEU A 397 -11.84 13.27 18.63
CA LEU A 397 -13.20 13.34 18.14
C LEU A 397 -13.23 14.08 16.81
N ARG A 398 -13.89 13.49 15.82
CA ARG A 398 -14.17 14.10 14.51
C ARG A 398 -15.66 14.18 14.30
N MET A 399 -16.12 15.31 13.77
CA MET A 399 -17.43 15.47 13.18
C MET A 399 -17.28 15.30 11.67
N ALA A 400 -17.67 14.15 11.14
CA ALA A 400 -17.71 13.94 9.69
C ALA A 400 -19.11 14.31 9.18
N ASN A 401 -19.19 15.38 8.39
CA ASN A 401 -20.44 15.83 7.79
C ASN A 401 -20.38 15.74 6.27
N SER A 402 -21.46 15.29 5.66
CA SER A 402 -21.60 15.17 4.22
C SER A 402 -22.98 15.67 3.79
N ASP A 403 -23.05 16.33 2.63
CA ASP A 403 -24.30 16.77 2.01
C ASP A 403 -25.26 15.60 1.69
N LYS A 404 -24.71 14.39 1.48
CA LYS A 404 -25.47 13.18 1.15
C LYS A 404 -25.83 12.35 2.38
N PHE A 405 -24.92 12.22 3.38
CA PHE A 405 -25.05 11.24 4.47
C PHE A 405 -25.25 11.89 5.85
N GLY A 406 -25.30 13.23 5.92
CA GLY A 406 -25.44 13.93 7.19
C GLY A 406 -24.22 13.86 8.08
N THR A 407 -24.42 13.95 9.39
CA THR A 407 -23.35 14.08 10.39
C THR A 407 -23.11 12.78 11.15
N HIS A 408 -21.85 12.38 11.22
CA HIS A 408 -21.37 11.22 11.97
C HIS A 408 -20.25 11.62 12.93
N TRP A 409 -20.34 11.13 14.18
CA TRP A 409 -19.32 11.35 15.19
C TRP A 409 -18.39 10.16 15.28
N LEU A 410 -17.08 10.43 15.25
CA LEU A 410 -16.02 9.44 15.20
C LEU A 410 -15.10 9.62 16.43
N PRO A 411 -15.37 8.95 17.55
CA PRO A 411 -14.52 8.99 18.73
C PRO A 411 -13.36 8.01 18.61
N GLN A 412 -12.26 8.35 19.30
CA GLN A 412 -11.07 7.52 19.48
C GLN A 412 -10.48 7.81 20.84
N VAL A 413 -10.07 6.77 21.56
CA VAL A 413 -9.34 6.88 22.82
C VAL A 413 -8.30 5.76 22.93
N GLY A 414 -7.24 6.01 23.67
CA GLY A 414 -6.24 5.00 23.94
C GLY A 414 -5.18 5.48 24.91
N PHE A 415 -4.35 4.54 25.36
CA PHE A 415 -3.20 4.84 26.18
C PHE A 415 -1.98 4.01 25.77
N SER A 416 -0.80 4.54 26.12
CA SER A 416 0.47 3.81 26.10
C SER A 416 1.09 3.89 27.49
N PHE A 417 1.47 2.76 28.05
CA PHE A 417 2.06 2.63 29.39
C PHE A 417 3.45 2.00 29.30
N HIS A 418 4.44 2.70 29.81
CA HIS A 418 5.87 2.37 29.77
C HIS A 418 6.40 2.16 31.18
N PRO A 419 6.12 1.02 31.84
CA PRO A 419 6.61 0.77 33.22
C PRO A 419 8.13 0.76 33.28
N THR A 420 8.81 0.43 32.21
CA THR A 420 10.25 0.48 32.03
C THR A 420 10.60 0.83 30.58
N GLU A 421 11.86 1.13 30.30
CA GLU A 421 12.36 1.35 28.92
C GLU A 421 12.22 0.11 28.01
N HIS A 422 11.97 -1.07 28.57
CA HIS A 422 11.88 -2.33 27.85
C HIS A 422 10.44 -2.76 27.57
N TRP A 423 9.48 -2.25 28.31
CA TRP A 423 8.07 -2.64 28.21
C TRP A 423 7.19 -1.48 27.78
N CYS A 424 6.35 -1.74 26.79
CA CYS A 424 5.28 -0.84 26.41
C CYS A 424 3.97 -1.63 26.27
N LEU A 425 2.96 -1.27 27.04
CA LEU A 425 1.59 -1.78 26.94
C LEU A 425 0.72 -0.68 26.33
N LYS A 426 -0.01 -1.01 25.29
CA LYS A 426 -0.92 -0.09 24.61
C LYS A 426 -2.33 -0.67 24.61
N ALA A 427 -3.32 0.19 24.73
CA ALA A 427 -4.70 -0.20 24.44
C ALA A 427 -5.42 0.96 23.76
N SER A 428 -6.31 0.63 22.82
CA SER A 428 -7.09 1.63 22.10
C SER A 428 -8.47 1.13 21.73
N MET A 429 -9.38 2.09 21.58
CA MET A 429 -10.71 1.95 21.01
C MET A 429 -10.91 3.05 19.98
N ALA A 430 -11.32 2.69 18.77
CA ALA A 430 -11.56 3.66 17.70
C ALA A 430 -12.78 3.28 16.86
N LYS A 431 -13.55 4.29 16.44
CA LYS A 431 -14.65 4.15 15.50
C LYS A 431 -14.15 4.45 14.09
N GLY A 432 -14.33 3.49 13.18
CA GLY A 432 -14.12 3.66 11.75
C GLY A 432 -15.42 3.86 11.00
N TYR A 433 -15.33 4.47 9.83
CA TYR A 433 -16.47 4.88 9.05
C TYR A 433 -16.14 4.91 7.56
N ARG A 434 -17.12 4.58 6.70
CA ARG A 434 -17.01 4.64 5.25
C ARG A 434 -18.33 5.08 4.61
N ASN A 435 -18.26 6.08 3.74
CA ASN A 435 -19.39 6.44 2.88
C ASN A 435 -19.56 5.42 1.75
N PRO A 436 -20.80 5.13 1.32
CA PRO A 436 -21.04 4.40 0.08
C PRO A 436 -20.45 5.13 -1.13
N SER A 437 -19.85 4.39 -2.05
CA SER A 437 -19.32 4.90 -3.32
C SER A 437 -20.44 5.22 -4.31
N PHE A 438 -20.16 6.04 -5.33
CA PHE A 438 -21.12 6.27 -6.42
C PHE A 438 -21.52 4.97 -7.13
N ARG A 439 -20.60 4.00 -7.23
CA ARG A 439 -20.91 2.67 -7.75
C ARG A 439 -22.02 1.98 -6.95
N GLU A 440 -21.90 1.99 -5.63
CA GLU A 440 -22.88 1.34 -4.75
C GLU A 440 -24.23 2.07 -4.74
N LEU A 441 -24.20 3.39 -4.93
CA LEU A 441 -25.40 4.23 -4.91
C LEU A 441 -26.15 4.25 -6.25
N TYR A 442 -25.43 4.28 -7.38
CA TYR A 442 -26.04 4.68 -8.65
C TYR A 442 -25.65 3.78 -9.86
N LEU A 443 -24.55 3.00 -9.78
CA LEU A 443 -24.03 2.28 -10.93
C LEU A 443 -24.29 0.80 -10.82
N TYR A 444 -24.85 0.23 -11.89
CA TYR A 444 -25.10 -1.20 -12.04
C TYR A 444 -25.96 -1.80 -10.92
N PRO A 445 -26.96 -2.61 -11.24
CA PRO A 445 -27.52 -3.49 -10.22
C PRO A 445 -26.39 -4.31 -9.59
N PRO A 446 -26.29 -4.35 -8.26
CA PRO A 446 -27.35 -4.10 -7.26
C PRO A 446 -27.33 -2.70 -6.57
N HIS A 447 -27.13 -1.60 -7.30
CA HIS A 447 -27.08 -0.25 -6.72
C HIS A 447 -28.30 0.11 -5.85
N ASN A 448 -28.10 1.04 -4.90
CA ASN A 448 -29.16 1.57 -4.06
C ASN A 448 -28.84 3.00 -3.58
N PRO A 449 -29.57 4.03 -4.06
CA PRO A 449 -29.35 5.42 -3.63
C PRO A 449 -29.66 5.69 -2.15
N GLY A 450 -30.39 4.78 -1.49
CA GLY A 450 -30.79 4.88 -0.08
C GLY A 450 -29.81 4.22 0.89
N LEU A 451 -28.55 3.98 0.50
CA LEU A 451 -27.56 3.41 1.40
C LEU A 451 -27.06 4.43 2.42
N ASP A 452 -26.86 3.93 3.64
CA ASP A 452 -26.20 4.63 4.74
C ASP A 452 -24.72 4.25 4.84
N PRO A 453 -23.89 5.06 5.51
CA PRO A 453 -22.51 4.73 5.79
C PRO A 453 -22.33 3.48 6.63
N GLU A 454 -21.26 2.74 6.32
CA GLU A 454 -20.79 1.63 7.14
C GLU A 454 -19.97 2.12 8.33
N SER A 455 -19.98 1.37 9.42
CA SER A 455 -19.16 1.67 10.58
C SER A 455 -18.55 0.43 11.22
N ILE A 456 -17.43 0.64 11.91
CA ILE A 456 -16.72 -0.38 12.69
C ILE A 456 -16.30 0.19 14.03
N MET A 457 -16.39 -0.61 15.08
CA MET A 457 -15.71 -0.38 16.36
C MET A 457 -14.57 -1.37 16.46
N ASN A 458 -13.36 -0.85 16.69
CA ASN A 458 -12.15 -1.64 16.88
C ASN A 458 -11.60 -1.45 18.29
N TYR A 459 -11.22 -2.55 18.91
CA TYR A 459 -10.55 -2.60 20.21
C TYR A 459 -9.26 -3.36 20.01
N GLU A 460 -8.15 -2.84 20.52
CA GLU A 460 -6.86 -3.54 20.47
C GLU A 460 -6.06 -3.36 21.74
N VAL A 461 -5.25 -4.37 22.03
CA VAL A 461 -4.22 -4.34 23.07
C VAL A 461 -2.93 -4.85 22.46
N THR A 462 -1.84 -4.11 22.66
CA THR A 462 -0.50 -4.45 22.19
C THR A 462 0.48 -4.46 23.34
N ILE A 463 1.29 -5.48 23.40
CA ILE A 463 2.45 -5.58 24.28
C ILE A 463 3.69 -5.54 23.40
N ASN A 464 4.55 -4.55 23.62
CA ASN A 464 5.88 -4.52 23.05
C ASN A 464 6.89 -4.81 24.15
N HIS A 465 7.84 -5.70 23.87
CA HIS A 465 8.94 -5.98 24.78
C HIS A 465 10.28 -5.98 24.03
N ARG A 466 11.19 -5.14 24.50
CA ARG A 466 12.57 -5.07 24.05
C ARG A 466 13.45 -5.93 24.97
N PHE A 467 13.72 -7.17 24.57
CA PHE A 467 14.57 -8.10 25.34
C PHE A 467 16.02 -7.60 25.41
N SER A 468 16.47 -6.94 24.36
CA SER A 468 17.80 -6.33 24.26
C SER A 468 17.81 -5.31 23.11
N ARG A 469 18.94 -4.61 22.92
CA ARG A 469 19.13 -3.78 21.73
C ARG A 469 19.05 -4.57 20.40
N TYR A 470 19.14 -5.90 20.46
CA TYR A 470 19.17 -6.79 19.30
C TYR A 470 17.87 -7.55 19.08
N LEU A 471 16.92 -7.53 20.01
CA LEU A 471 15.70 -8.33 19.93
C LEU A 471 14.49 -7.55 20.46
N ASN A 472 13.52 -7.32 19.57
CA ASN A 472 12.25 -6.69 19.88
C ASN A 472 11.08 -7.55 19.45
N THR A 473 10.01 -7.55 20.25
CA THR A 473 8.81 -8.36 20.00
C THR A 473 7.56 -7.51 20.24
N ASP A 474 6.61 -7.57 19.30
CA ASP A 474 5.26 -6.99 19.43
C ASP A 474 4.23 -8.12 19.39
N ILE A 475 3.29 -8.11 20.35
CA ILE A 475 2.13 -9.00 20.36
C ILE A 475 0.88 -8.13 20.42
N THR A 476 -0.02 -8.27 19.45
CA THR A 476 -1.27 -7.49 19.38
C THR A 476 -2.46 -8.43 19.31
N GLY A 477 -3.40 -8.26 20.25
CA GLY A 477 -4.73 -8.84 20.16
C GLY A 477 -5.74 -7.78 19.73
N TYR A 478 -6.68 -8.12 18.84
CA TYR A 478 -7.70 -7.18 18.39
C TYR A 478 -9.09 -7.82 18.28
N PHE A 479 -10.11 -6.96 18.40
CA PHE A 479 -11.51 -7.28 18.15
C PHE A 479 -12.17 -6.13 17.40
N ALA A 480 -12.79 -6.44 16.25
CA ALA A 480 -13.45 -5.47 15.40
C ALA A 480 -14.88 -5.89 15.12
N GLN A 481 -15.83 -5.00 15.32
CA GLN A 481 -17.26 -5.21 15.05
C GLN A 481 -17.77 -4.22 14.02
N GLY A 482 -18.14 -4.72 12.83
CA GLY A 482 -18.79 -3.93 11.78
C GLY A 482 -20.30 -3.93 11.90
N ARG A 483 -20.92 -2.79 11.58
CA ARG A 483 -22.37 -2.58 11.53
C ARG A 483 -22.74 -1.80 10.27
N ASN A 484 -23.99 -1.96 9.82
CA ASN A 484 -24.51 -1.34 8.59
C ASN A 484 -23.66 -1.70 7.35
N ILE A 485 -23.09 -2.89 7.33
CA ILE A 485 -22.23 -3.33 6.22
C ILE A 485 -23.10 -3.53 4.99
N ILE A 486 -22.66 -2.97 3.88
CA ILE A 486 -23.36 -3.05 2.60
C ILE A 486 -23.23 -4.48 2.06
N GLN A 487 -24.36 -5.13 1.86
CA GLN A 487 -24.46 -6.47 1.31
C GLN A 487 -25.53 -6.50 0.22
N THR A 488 -25.29 -7.31 -0.82
CA THR A 488 -26.29 -7.54 -1.86
C THR A 488 -27.29 -8.60 -1.38
N GLN A 489 -28.54 -8.21 -1.30
CA GLN A 489 -29.66 -9.12 -0.99
C GLN A 489 -30.80 -8.84 -1.97
N ASN A 490 -31.37 -9.92 -2.55
CA ASN A 490 -32.46 -9.84 -3.54
C ASN A 490 -32.15 -8.88 -4.71
N GLY A 491 -30.91 -8.93 -5.22
CA GLY A 491 -30.47 -8.10 -6.35
C GLY A 491 -30.31 -6.60 -6.05
N LYS A 492 -30.26 -6.20 -4.77
CA LYS A 492 -30.10 -4.82 -4.34
C LYS A 492 -29.12 -4.72 -3.18
N ASN A 493 -28.30 -3.65 -3.15
CA ASN A 493 -27.43 -3.34 -2.02
C ASN A 493 -28.25 -2.82 -0.83
N ASN A 494 -27.99 -3.32 0.37
CA ASN A 494 -28.67 -2.95 1.61
C ASN A 494 -27.68 -2.91 2.78
N ASN A 495 -27.90 -2.04 3.76
CA ASN A 495 -27.11 -1.93 4.99
C ASN A 495 -27.54 -2.98 6.05
N THR A 496 -27.60 -4.23 5.67
CA THR A 496 -28.05 -5.33 6.54
C THR A 496 -26.92 -6.15 7.14
N GLY A 497 -25.69 -5.95 6.65
CA GLY A 497 -24.54 -6.73 7.06
C GLY A 497 -23.98 -6.33 8.42
N SER A 498 -23.44 -7.32 9.10
CA SER A 498 -22.61 -7.13 10.28
C SER A 498 -21.52 -8.21 10.29
N PHE A 499 -20.40 -7.89 10.93
CA PHE A 499 -19.34 -8.88 11.15
C PHE A 499 -18.63 -8.67 12.48
N ARG A 500 -17.95 -9.71 12.93
CA ARG A 500 -17.01 -9.69 14.05
C ARG A 500 -15.74 -10.37 13.62
N ASN A 501 -14.64 -9.61 13.61
CA ASN A 501 -13.31 -10.14 13.35
C ASN A 501 -12.50 -10.05 14.64
N LYS A 502 -11.76 -11.11 14.97
CA LYS A 502 -10.82 -11.13 16.08
C LYS A 502 -9.54 -11.84 15.67
N GLY A 503 -8.43 -11.44 16.24
CA GLY A 503 -7.17 -12.04 15.86
C GLY A 503 -6.02 -11.71 16.79
N LEU A 504 -4.91 -12.36 16.48
CA LEU A 504 -3.63 -12.21 17.15
C LEU A 504 -2.55 -11.92 16.10
N GLU A 505 -1.68 -10.97 16.38
CA GLU A 505 -0.53 -10.62 15.55
C GLU A 505 0.73 -10.70 16.41
N LEU A 506 1.75 -11.35 15.90
CA LEU A 506 3.08 -11.43 16.49
C LEU A 506 4.08 -10.89 15.49
N SER A 507 5.01 -10.05 15.94
CA SER A 507 6.14 -9.57 15.14
C SER A 507 7.41 -9.66 16.00
N VAL A 508 8.47 -10.18 15.40
CA VAL A 508 9.79 -10.30 16.02
C VAL A 508 10.81 -9.71 15.06
N THR A 509 11.65 -8.82 15.56
CA THR A 509 12.80 -8.29 14.84
C THR A 509 14.06 -8.52 15.62
N SER A 510 15.13 -8.97 14.98
CA SER A 510 16.39 -9.27 15.64
C SER A 510 17.59 -8.93 14.75
N GLN A 511 18.65 -8.48 15.41
CA GLN A 511 19.98 -8.31 14.80
C GLN A 511 21.01 -9.04 15.67
N PRO A 512 21.08 -10.38 15.59
CA PRO A 512 21.90 -11.19 16.50
C PRO A 512 23.41 -10.92 16.36
N ILE A 513 23.85 -10.54 15.18
CA ILE A 513 25.21 -10.10 14.86
C ILE A 513 25.17 -8.91 13.90
N ASP A 514 26.23 -8.14 13.83
CA ASP A 514 26.40 -7.12 12.81
C ASP A 514 26.24 -7.76 11.44
N LYS A 515 25.49 -7.08 10.53
CA LYS A 515 25.25 -7.53 9.15
C LYS A 515 24.26 -8.70 9.00
N LEU A 516 23.56 -9.15 10.04
CA LEU A 516 22.47 -10.11 9.93
C LEU A 516 21.23 -9.57 10.61
N TRP A 517 20.17 -9.34 9.84
CA TRP A 517 18.86 -8.89 10.31
C TRP A 517 17.85 -10.00 10.08
N LEU A 518 17.11 -10.31 11.12
CA LEU A 518 16.07 -11.31 11.11
C LEU A 518 14.74 -10.66 11.41
N ARG A 519 13.71 -11.08 10.72
CA ARG A 519 12.32 -10.71 11.00
C ARG A 519 11.42 -11.93 10.91
N ALA A 520 10.49 -12.00 11.83
CA ALA A 520 9.42 -12.99 11.76
C ALA A 520 8.10 -12.32 12.12
N SER A 521 7.04 -12.70 11.45
CA SER A 521 5.70 -12.31 11.84
C SER A 521 4.71 -13.45 11.62
N TYR A 522 3.70 -13.47 12.47
CA TYR A 522 2.56 -14.37 12.36
C TYR A 522 1.28 -13.61 12.63
N SER A 523 0.25 -13.87 11.87
CA SER A 523 -1.09 -13.38 12.17
C SER A 523 -2.13 -14.46 12.02
N TYR A 524 -3.04 -14.49 12.99
CA TYR A 524 -4.24 -15.33 13.00
C TYR A 524 -5.47 -14.44 13.00
N MET A 525 -6.44 -14.76 12.17
CA MET A 525 -7.72 -14.08 12.09
C MET A 525 -8.88 -15.05 12.09
N HIS A 526 -9.91 -14.75 12.88
CA HIS A 526 -11.21 -15.39 12.84
C HIS A 526 -12.28 -14.35 12.52
N SER A 527 -13.10 -14.62 11.52
CA SER A 527 -14.26 -13.81 11.14
C SER A 527 -15.55 -14.56 11.40
N SER A 528 -16.61 -13.83 11.82
CA SER A 528 -17.97 -14.38 11.87
C SER A 528 -18.60 -14.57 10.49
N LEU A 529 -18.04 -13.92 9.46
CA LEU A 529 -18.42 -14.16 8.08
C LEU A 529 -17.84 -15.49 7.61
N LYS A 530 -18.70 -16.36 7.13
CA LYS A 530 -18.26 -17.59 6.43
C LYS A 530 -17.61 -17.16 5.10
N GLU A 531 -16.52 -17.80 4.72
CA GLU A 531 -15.91 -17.64 3.38
C GLU A 531 -15.53 -16.19 3.00
N LEU A 532 -15.01 -15.44 3.98
CA LEU A 532 -14.49 -14.09 3.72
C LEU A 532 -13.29 -14.17 2.74
N THR A 533 -13.51 -13.78 1.49
CA THR A 533 -12.49 -13.83 0.42
C THR A 533 -11.36 -12.84 0.66
N ALA A 534 -10.17 -13.11 0.11
CA ALA A 534 -8.97 -12.27 0.22
C ALA A 534 -8.59 -11.90 1.67
N ALA A 535 -8.89 -12.79 2.62
CA ALA A 535 -8.64 -12.61 4.04
C ALA A 535 -8.18 -13.95 4.66
N PRO A 536 -6.89 -14.27 4.55
CA PRO A 536 -6.35 -15.53 5.06
C PRO A 536 -6.58 -15.69 6.56
N LYS A 537 -6.86 -16.92 6.97
CA LYS A 537 -6.96 -17.25 8.39
C LYS A 537 -5.61 -17.17 9.11
N ASN A 538 -4.55 -17.58 8.43
CA ASN A 538 -3.18 -17.55 8.93
C ASN A 538 -2.27 -16.92 7.88
N GLN A 539 -1.35 -16.07 8.33
CA GLN A 539 -0.25 -15.57 7.52
C GLN A 539 1.03 -15.64 8.36
N TYR A 540 2.14 -16.00 7.73
CA TYR A 540 3.44 -15.92 8.36
C TYR A 540 4.50 -15.42 7.38
N LEU A 541 5.49 -14.73 7.93
CA LEU A 541 6.67 -14.26 7.24
C LEU A 541 7.88 -14.61 8.10
N ILE A 542 8.90 -15.16 7.49
CA ILE A 542 10.24 -15.30 8.07
C ILE A 542 11.20 -14.72 7.05
N GLY A 543 11.98 -13.72 7.44
CA GLY A 543 12.91 -13.03 6.57
C GLY A 543 14.28 -12.87 7.21
N ALA A 544 15.32 -12.98 6.40
CA ALA A 544 16.69 -12.71 6.78
C ALA A 544 17.34 -11.81 5.71
N ASN A 545 18.02 -10.77 6.15
CA ASN A 545 18.93 -9.99 5.33
C ASN A 545 20.33 -10.17 5.89
N TRP A 546 21.23 -10.72 5.10
CA TRP A 546 22.58 -11.07 5.51
C TRP A 546 23.61 -10.48 4.56
N GLN A 547 24.62 -9.82 5.13
CA GLN A 547 25.78 -9.30 4.40
C GLN A 547 27.04 -10.13 4.74
N PRO A 548 27.22 -11.34 4.15
CA PRO A 548 28.37 -12.19 4.45
C PRO A 548 29.70 -11.56 4.07
N LEU A 549 29.71 -10.74 3.02
CA LEU A 549 30.89 -10.03 2.50
C LEU A 549 30.58 -8.53 2.37
N PRO A 550 31.58 -7.63 2.42
CA PRO A 550 31.36 -6.18 2.43
C PRO A 550 30.55 -5.61 1.27
N ARG A 551 30.47 -6.31 0.15
CA ARG A 551 29.76 -5.85 -1.07
C ARG A 551 28.63 -6.77 -1.50
N PHE A 552 28.35 -7.83 -0.74
CA PHE A 552 27.39 -8.85 -1.14
C PHE A 552 26.30 -9.01 -0.09
N ASN A 553 25.06 -8.79 -0.50
CA ASN A 553 23.88 -8.96 0.33
C ASN A 553 23.05 -10.13 -0.18
N ILE A 554 22.50 -10.90 0.73
CA ILE A 554 21.56 -11.99 0.49
C ILE A 554 20.29 -11.69 1.28
N ASP A 555 19.16 -11.73 0.59
CA ASP A 555 17.82 -11.62 1.18
C ASP A 555 17.11 -12.97 1.02
N VAL A 556 16.60 -13.50 2.12
CA VAL A 556 15.80 -14.73 2.14
C VAL A 556 14.45 -14.40 2.75
N GLU A 557 13.38 -14.80 2.11
CA GLU A 557 12.04 -14.55 2.60
C GLU A 557 11.14 -15.77 2.37
N LEU A 558 10.59 -16.31 3.44
CA LEU A 558 9.56 -17.36 3.42
C LEU A 558 8.23 -16.71 3.81
N LYS A 559 7.28 -16.67 2.88
CA LYS A 559 5.90 -16.21 3.09
C LYS A 559 4.96 -17.38 3.06
N GLY A 560 4.03 -17.45 4.00
CA GLY A 560 2.99 -18.46 3.99
C GLY A 560 1.61 -17.92 4.26
N VAL A 561 0.64 -18.55 3.61
CA VAL A 561 -0.77 -18.25 3.69
C VAL A 561 -1.54 -19.54 3.95
N GLY A 562 -2.41 -19.52 4.94
CA GLY A 562 -3.26 -20.65 5.27
C GLY A 562 -4.73 -20.27 5.42
N GLY A 563 -5.62 -21.08 4.85
CA GLY A 563 -7.06 -20.89 4.95
C GLY A 563 -7.58 -19.68 4.18
N LEU A 564 -7.01 -19.38 3.02
CA LEU A 564 -7.46 -18.30 2.14
C LEU A 564 -8.66 -18.77 1.30
N TYR A 565 -9.79 -18.08 1.44
CA TYR A 565 -10.91 -18.21 0.51
C TYR A 565 -10.71 -17.31 -0.70
N ILE A 566 -10.88 -17.84 -1.89
CA ILE A 566 -10.78 -17.11 -3.17
C ILE A 566 -12.13 -16.92 -3.85
N ALA A 567 -13.10 -17.81 -3.56
CA ALA A 567 -14.50 -17.71 -3.97
C ALA A 567 -15.35 -18.63 -3.08
N ASN A 568 -16.68 -18.44 -3.12
CA ASN A 568 -17.63 -19.33 -2.45
C ASN A 568 -17.53 -20.74 -3.05
N GLU A 569 -17.68 -21.75 -2.21
CA GLU A 569 -17.67 -23.18 -2.58
C GLU A 569 -16.37 -23.68 -3.24
N VAL A 570 -15.31 -22.86 -3.25
CA VAL A 570 -13.99 -23.25 -3.74
C VAL A 570 -13.08 -23.64 -2.58
N ALA A 571 -12.28 -24.69 -2.77
CA ALA A 571 -11.33 -25.14 -1.76
C ALA A 571 -10.38 -24.01 -1.32
N ARG A 572 -10.14 -23.94 -0.01
CA ARG A 572 -9.22 -22.95 0.57
C ARG A 572 -7.82 -23.14 0.02
N GLN A 573 -7.18 -22.03 -0.28
CA GLN A 573 -5.77 -22.02 -0.67
C GLN A 573 -4.88 -22.04 0.57
N ASN A 574 -3.82 -22.87 0.49
CA ASN A 574 -2.74 -22.92 1.45
C ASN A 574 -1.45 -23.02 0.65
N TYR A 575 -0.52 -22.11 0.87
CA TYR A 575 0.75 -22.08 0.14
C TYR A 575 1.86 -21.45 0.96
N ALA A 576 3.11 -21.76 0.60
CA ALA A 576 4.32 -21.15 1.12
C ALA A 576 5.25 -20.81 -0.04
N LEU A 577 5.78 -19.60 -0.05
CA LEU A 577 6.63 -19.06 -1.10
C LEU A 577 8.00 -18.76 -0.51
N LEU A 578 9.05 -19.39 -1.03
CA LEU A 578 10.42 -19.05 -0.72
C LEU A 578 10.96 -18.11 -1.80
N ASN A 579 11.41 -16.92 -1.39
CA ASN A 579 12.00 -15.91 -2.26
C ASN A 579 13.45 -15.66 -1.86
N LEU A 580 14.32 -15.44 -2.85
CA LEU A 580 15.72 -15.08 -2.65
C LEU A 580 16.05 -13.80 -3.42
N GLY A 581 16.81 -12.92 -2.78
CA GLY A 581 17.38 -11.72 -3.36
C GLY A 581 18.90 -11.71 -3.22
N PHE A 582 19.59 -11.24 -4.24
CA PHE A 582 21.04 -11.05 -4.23
C PHE A 582 21.36 -9.65 -4.70
N THR A 583 22.24 -8.96 -3.99
CA THR A 583 22.75 -7.64 -4.41
C THR A 583 24.26 -7.63 -4.26
N TYR A 584 24.95 -7.26 -5.35
CA TYR A 584 26.38 -7.09 -5.37
C TYR A 584 26.75 -5.65 -5.72
N ASN A 585 27.38 -4.93 -4.79
CA ASN A 585 27.85 -3.58 -4.99
C ASN A 585 29.20 -3.62 -5.75
N VAL A 586 29.16 -3.54 -7.08
CA VAL A 586 30.36 -3.61 -7.95
C VAL A 586 31.30 -2.45 -7.64
N THR A 587 30.72 -1.22 -7.59
CA THR A 587 31.38 0.01 -7.18
C THR A 587 30.44 0.82 -6.28
N SER A 588 30.87 2.00 -5.83
CA SER A 588 29.96 2.97 -5.17
C SER A 588 28.82 3.45 -6.08
N TYR A 589 28.99 3.34 -7.39
CA TYR A 589 28.05 3.84 -8.41
C TYR A 589 27.19 2.73 -9.05
N ILE A 590 27.56 1.46 -8.91
CA ILE A 590 26.93 0.35 -9.65
C ILE A 590 26.60 -0.80 -8.69
N ASP A 591 25.33 -1.12 -8.60
CA ASP A 591 24.86 -2.36 -7.99
C ASP A 591 24.31 -3.29 -9.08
N LEU A 592 24.60 -4.58 -8.96
CA LEU A 592 23.93 -5.66 -9.70
C LEU A 592 23.03 -6.40 -8.73
N PHE A 593 21.86 -6.80 -9.19
CA PHE A 593 20.96 -7.56 -8.34
C PHE A 593 20.18 -8.63 -9.12
N ALA A 594 19.74 -9.66 -8.41
CA ALA A 594 18.85 -10.69 -8.91
C ALA A 594 17.82 -11.07 -7.83
N HIS A 595 16.61 -11.37 -8.27
CA HIS A 595 15.52 -11.84 -7.43
C HIS A 595 14.93 -13.12 -8.00
N LEU A 596 14.67 -14.10 -7.15
CA LEU A 596 14.04 -15.37 -7.44
C LEU A 596 12.81 -15.49 -6.56
N ASP A 597 11.64 -15.54 -7.15
CA ASP A 597 10.39 -15.67 -6.42
C ASP A 597 9.81 -17.07 -6.57
N ASN A 598 9.10 -17.53 -5.55
CA ASN A 598 8.41 -18.82 -5.50
C ASN A 598 9.32 -20.02 -5.82
N LEU A 599 10.50 -20.08 -5.22
CA LEU A 599 11.44 -21.22 -5.39
C LEU A 599 10.86 -22.57 -4.93
N THR A 600 9.80 -22.55 -4.14
CA THR A 600 9.04 -23.75 -3.78
C THR A 600 8.19 -24.29 -4.92
N ASP A 601 8.12 -23.56 -6.04
CA ASP A 601 7.24 -23.84 -7.20
C ASP A 601 5.80 -24.15 -6.77
N ALA A 602 5.33 -23.44 -5.76
CA ALA A 602 4.00 -23.64 -5.22
C ALA A 602 2.93 -23.27 -6.27
N ASP A 603 1.99 -24.19 -6.47
CA ASP A 603 0.81 -23.95 -7.30
C ASP A 603 -0.29 -23.34 -6.43
N TYR A 604 -0.66 -22.09 -6.70
CA TYR A 604 -1.63 -21.36 -5.88
C TYR A 604 -2.41 -20.32 -6.68
N MET A 605 -3.55 -19.93 -6.12
CA MET A 605 -4.39 -18.84 -6.63
C MET A 605 -4.69 -17.86 -5.49
N ILE A 606 -4.75 -16.58 -5.83
CA ILE A 606 -5.22 -15.51 -4.95
C ILE A 606 -6.62 -15.06 -5.35
N ASN A 607 -6.89 -15.04 -6.64
CA ASN A 607 -8.22 -14.85 -7.21
C ASN A 607 -8.67 -16.11 -7.94
N ASN A 608 -9.94 -16.46 -7.80
CA ASN A 608 -10.49 -17.66 -8.41
C ASN A 608 -10.28 -17.67 -9.93
N GLY A 609 -9.65 -18.71 -10.42
CA GLY A 609 -9.37 -18.94 -11.83
C GLY A 609 -8.08 -18.31 -12.36
N TYR A 610 -7.37 -17.52 -11.56
CA TYR A 610 -6.09 -16.92 -11.93
C TYR A 610 -4.96 -17.62 -11.18
N LYS A 611 -4.33 -18.56 -11.87
CA LYS A 611 -3.15 -19.26 -11.34
C LYS A 611 -1.98 -18.28 -11.26
N MET A 612 -1.37 -18.18 -10.09
CA MET A 612 -0.19 -17.34 -9.90
C MET A 612 1.05 -18.00 -10.53
N PRO A 613 2.09 -17.21 -10.88
CA PRO A 613 3.29 -17.77 -11.51
C PRO A 613 4.02 -18.76 -10.57
N GLY A 614 4.60 -19.81 -11.17
CA GLY A 614 5.58 -20.66 -10.53
C GLY A 614 6.88 -19.91 -10.25
N ILE A 615 8.02 -20.57 -10.40
CA ILE A 615 9.33 -19.92 -10.21
C ILE A 615 9.50 -18.78 -11.21
N THR A 616 9.81 -17.59 -10.73
CA THR A 616 10.16 -16.42 -11.55
C THR A 616 11.51 -15.86 -11.16
N CYS A 617 12.22 -15.30 -12.14
CA CYS A 617 13.53 -14.70 -11.99
C CYS A 617 13.55 -13.30 -12.61
N MET A 618 14.12 -12.34 -11.89
CA MET A 618 14.40 -10.98 -12.35
C MET A 618 15.86 -10.65 -12.07
N GLY A 619 16.55 -10.04 -13.04
CA GLY A 619 17.92 -9.55 -12.88
C GLY A 619 18.07 -8.12 -13.37
N GLY A 620 18.95 -7.36 -12.76
CA GLY A 620 19.09 -5.96 -13.14
C GLY A 620 20.29 -5.24 -12.54
N PHE A 621 20.33 -3.96 -12.79
CA PHE A 621 21.35 -3.06 -12.27
C PHE A 621 20.75 -1.77 -11.73
N LYS A 622 21.49 -1.10 -10.83
CA LYS A 622 21.20 0.22 -10.29
C LYS A 622 22.43 1.10 -10.42
N LEU A 623 22.33 2.16 -11.19
CA LEU A 623 23.35 3.21 -11.31
C LEU A 623 23.03 4.33 -10.33
N LYS A 624 24.04 4.84 -9.63
CA LYS A 624 23.98 5.91 -8.66
C LYS A 624 24.97 7.02 -9.11
N LEU A 625 24.47 8.20 -9.46
CA LEU A 625 25.24 9.32 -9.99
C LEU A 625 25.11 10.56 -9.10
#